data_a3bc83ae4c5f31081d667ae310593745
#
_entry.id   a3bc83ae4c5f31081d667ae310593745
#
_cell.length_a   1.000
_cell.length_b   1.000
_cell.length_c   1.000
_cell.angle_alpha   90.00
_cell.angle_beta   90.00
_cell.angle_gamma   90.00
#
_symmetry.space_group_name_H-M   'P 1'
#
loop_
_entity.id
_entity.type
_entity.pdbx_description
1 polymer ?
#
loop_
_entity_poly.entity_id
_entity_poly.type
_entity_poly.pdbx_seq_one_letter_code
_entity_poly.pdbx_strand_id
1 'polypeptide(L)'
;MADLRLRRLRACAAALFLSAAPAFAQTPALPQEPGDCGTIIIPPGLGIGPGADITSFNPLFITSAYNAEAAGLMFESLLWINRDHQINWQRSIASSITTPDAGKTYDVTMRPWLWSDGVPVTSQDVLYAFKLIKAYGTSYAGYGAGGMPGLIASLTARDAAHFQVVLKHRVNPDWFILNGLPQLAPLPEHAWARYNTDQIWQGQSSPAFFRVSDGPLLLRGFTVGVDALFTPNPRYGGAPMHFSRFIMKFENAEGQELQAVESGDLDMSNLPFALYAQASHLPGVHVLTLPPAYAWHELIPNLANPRTRYFGDVRVRQAIADAIGQQQIISLAMHGHGLPDYGPVPVVPPTFLSPAAKAGNYPVGYNPAKARALLAAAGYAPGVDGIMRKGGQKISFTLEIPAGQPLRIEMAELIQQDLRAVGIAMQIRQVEFNKMLSQMVHEPHAWEAILVGENLAAYPSGEDMFVTGGYLNNNGYSDKKMDALVTQSTDEPGLAGLYAYQDYASAQQPVIFLPNEQYSLLVRNGLHGVDDFINPLGGWAPEKLYCTAPAP
;
A
#
# COMPACT_ATOMS: atom_id res chain seq x y z
N MET A 1 4.92 -18.74 -92.65
CA MET A 1 3.65 -18.97 -93.40
C MET A 1 2.54 -18.66 -92.39
N ALA A 2 2.01 -17.52 -92.60
CA ALA A 2 0.63 -17.19 -92.95
C ALA A 2 -0.34 -17.54 -91.80
N ASP A 3 -1.29 -16.83 -91.44
CA ASP A 3 -1.84 -15.49 -91.75
C ASP A 3 -3.03 -15.26 -90.80
N LEU A 4 -3.18 -14.05 -90.44
CA LEU A 4 -4.39 -13.29 -90.25
C LEU A 4 -5.73 -13.91 -89.72
N ARG A 5 -6.38 -13.40 -88.72
CA ARG A 5 -7.43 -12.34 -88.82
C ARG A 5 -8.06 -12.00 -87.51
N LEU A 6 -8.14 -10.67 -87.29
CA LEU A 6 -8.95 -9.95 -86.34
C LEU A 6 -10.40 -10.40 -86.17
N ARG A 7 -10.92 -10.45 -84.99
CA ARG A 7 -12.28 -9.97 -84.67
C ARG A 7 -12.34 -9.22 -83.36
N ARG A 8 -12.78 -7.99 -83.44
CA ARG A 8 -13.08 -7.07 -82.36
C ARG A 8 -14.32 -7.54 -81.63
N LEU A 9 -14.29 -7.68 -80.33
CA LEU A 9 -15.48 -7.64 -79.48
C LEU A 9 -15.34 -6.54 -78.46
N ARG A 10 -16.24 -5.57 -78.57
CA ARG A 10 -16.42 -4.50 -77.62
C ARG A 10 -17.02 -5.10 -76.33
N ALA A 11 -16.37 -4.96 -75.20
CA ALA A 11 -16.95 -5.17 -73.88
C ALA A 11 -17.11 -3.82 -73.20
N CYS A 12 -18.35 -3.49 -72.86
CA CYS A 12 -18.71 -2.30 -72.07
C CYS A 12 -18.15 -2.47 -70.66
N ALA A 13 -17.27 -1.54 -70.26
CA ALA A 13 -16.89 -1.37 -68.86
C ALA A 13 -17.96 -0.57 -68.15
N ALA A 14 -18.74 -1.22 -67.28
CA ALA A 14 -19.56 -0.53 -66.30
C ALA A 14 -18.69 -0.04 -65.17
N ALA A 15 -18.47 1.26 -65.06
CA ALA A 15 -17.80 1.88 -63.95
C ALA A 15 -18.75 1.90 -62.73
N LEU A 16 -18.45 1.06 -61.73
CA LEU A 16 -19.04 1.17 -60.41
C LEU A 16 -18.36 2.36 -59.66
N PHE A 17 -19.08 3.47 -59.53
CA PHE A 17 -18.75 4.52 -58.61
C PHE A 17 -19.05 4.05 -57.19
N LEU A 18 -18.02 3.58 -56.43
CA LEU A 18 -18.08 3.51 -54.97
C LEU A 18 -18.02 4.92 -54.45
N SER A 19 -19.12 5.44 -53.96
CA SER A 19 -19.16 6.67 -53.15
C SER A 19 -18.56 6.37 -51.79
N ALA A 20 -17.31 6.76 -51.56
CA ALA A 20 -16.71 6.81 -50.25
C ALA A 20 -17.43 7.92 -49.45
N ALA A 21 -18.25 7.53 -48.48
CA ALA A 21 -18.74 8.46 -47.48
C ALA A 21 -17.54 9.04 -46.70
N PRO A 22 -17.48 10.36 -46.45
CA PRO A 22 -16.43 10.92 -45.61
C PRO A 22 -16.59 10.37 -44.19
N ALA A 23 -15.56 9.66 -43.68
CA ALA A 23 -15.45 9.36 -42.29
C ALA A 23 -15.36 10.69 -41.53
N PHE A 24 -16.43 11.05 -40.84
CA PHE A 24 -16.37 12.14 -39.88
C PHE A 24 -15.34 11.73 -38.82
N ALA A 25 -14.18 12.38 -38.86
CA ALA A 25 -13.25 12.35 -37.76
C ALA A 25 -14.01 12.86 -36.53
N GLN A 26 -14.21 11.96 -35.54
CA GLN A 26 -14.72 12.41 -34.25
C GLN A 26 -13.73 13.43 -33.71
N THR A 27 -14.14 14.67 -33.61
CA THR A 27 -13.40 15.69 -32.90
C THR A 27 -13.18 15.19 -31.48
N PRO A 28 -11.95 15.16 -30.96
CA PRO A 28 -11.75 14.81 -29.55
C PRO A 28 -12.64 15.74 -28.72
N ALA A 29 -13.44 15.16 -27.83
CA ALA A 29 -14.23 15.93 -26.90
C ALA A 29 -13.28 16.88 -26.14
N LEU A 30 -13.56 18.17 -26.12
CA LEU A 30 -12.84 19.12 -25.30
C LEU A 30 -12.89 18.62 -23.86
N PRO A 31 -11.78 18.73 -23.08
CA PRO A 31 -11.82 18.42 -21.66
C PRO A 31 -12.98 19.18 -21.01
N GLN A 32 -13.90 18.46 -20.38
CA GLN A 32 -14.98 19.12 -19.64
C GLN A 32 -14.36 19.84 -18.44
N GLU A 33 -14.76 21.08 -18.23
CA GLU A 33 -14.34 21.86 -17.07
C GLU A 33 -14.75 21.10 -15.79
N PRO A 34 -13.87 21.00 -14.76
CA PRO A 34 -14.20 20.38 -13.50
C PRO A 34 -15.42 21.06 -12.85
N GLY A 35 -16.48 20.30 -12.62
CA GLY A 35 -17.68 20.77 -11.93
C GLY A 35 -17.67 20.43 -10.46
N ASP A 36 -18.51 21.14 -9.68
CA ASP A 36 -18.70 20.92 -8.25
C ASP A 36 -19.57 19.67 -8.02
N CYS A 37 -19.10 18.73 -7.19
CA CYS A 37 -19.84 17.54 -6.77
C CYS A 37 -20.87 17.79 -5.66
N GLY A 38 -20.87 18.97 -5.04
CA GLY A 38 -21.67 19.24 -3.85
C GLY A 38 -21.19 18.45 -2.64
N THR A 39 -21.73 17.26 -2.43
CA THR A 39 -21.27 16.34 -1.38
C THR A 39 -20.69 15.09 -2.04
N ILE A 40 -19.53 14.64 -1.55
CA ILE A 40 -18.92 13.35 -1.88
C ILE A 40 -19.05 12.43 -0.65
N ILE A 41 -19.57 11.22 -0.86
CA ILE A 41 -19.79 10.23 0.19
C ILE A 41 -19.09 8.93 -0.21
N ILE A 42 -18.08 8.51 0.56
CA ILE A 42 -17.29 7.31 0.29
C ILE A 42 -17.06 6.51 1.57
N PRO A 43 -16.82 5.19 1.50
CA PRO A 43 -16.38 4.46 2.68
C PRO A 43 -14.89 4.74 2.97
N PRO A 44 -14.44 4.60 4.21
CA PRO A 44 -13.02 4.44 4.50
C PRO A 44 -12.51 3.09 3.98
N GLY A 45 -11.21 2.95 3.78
CA GLY A 45 -10.60 1.69 3.36
C GLY A 45 -10.78 1.37 1.88
N LEU A 46 -10.87 2.38 1.03
CA LEU A 46 -10.88 2.15 -0.42
C LEU A 46 -9.60 1.45 -0.88
N GLY A 47 -9.79 0.29 -1.53
CA GLY A 47 -8.70 -0.58 -1.94
C GLY A 47 -8.19 -1.52 -0.84
N ILE A 48 -8.78 -1.49 0.37
CA ILE A 48 -8.39 -2.34 1.50
C ILE A 48 -9.58 -3.22 1.93
N GLY A 49 -10.80 -2.71 1.74
CA GLY A 49 -12.05 -3.33 2.16
C GLY A 49 -12.68 -2.69 3.40
N PRO A 50 -13.97 -2.92 3.63
CA PRO A 50 -14.69 -2.40 4.78
C PRO A 50 -14.23 -3.05 6.09
N GLY A 51 -14.53 -2.43 7.20
CA GLY A 51 -14.56 -3.14 8.47
C GLY A 51 -13.70 -2.63 9.60
N ALA A 52 -13.16 -1.42 9.57
CA ALA A 52 -12.59 -0.83 10.78
C ALA A 52 -13.03 0.63 10.96
N ASP A 53 -13.39 0.96 12.20
CA ASP A 53 -13.63 2.34 12.59
C ASP A 53 -12.36 3.16 12.60
N ILE A 54 -12.50 4.47 12.36
CA ILE A 54 -11.45 5.45 12.65
C ILE A 54 -11.36 5.59 14.16
N THR A 55 -10.20 5.25 14.72
CA THR A 55 -9.92 5.35 16.15
C THR A 55 -9.05 6.55 16.51
N SER A 56 -8.34 7.12 15.51
CA SER A 56 -7.48 8.27 15.68
C SER A 56 -7.44 9.14 14.43
N PHE A 57 -7.52 10.46 14.61
CA PHE A 57 -7.21 11.47 13.61
C PHE A 57 -5.83 12.09 13.82
N ASN A 58 -5.10 11.63 14.83
CA ASN A 58 -3.80 12.18 15.20
C ASN A 58 -2.69 11.50 14.39
N PRO A 59 -1.90 12.24 13.58
CA PRO A 59 -0.84 11.66 12.74
C PRO A 59 0.27 10.97 13.56
N LEU A 60 0.35 11.20 14.87
CA LEU A 60 1.32 10.51 15.74
C LEU A 60 0.89 9.08 16.13
N PHE A 61 -0.41 8.74 15.99
CA PHE A 61 -0.99 7.48 16.49
C PHE A 61 -1.71 6.68 15.39
N ILE A 62 -1.18 6.72 14.19
CA ILE A 62 -1.72 6.00 13.03
C ILE A 62 -1.31 4.52 13.15
N THR A 63 -2.28 3.68 13.55
CA THR A 63 -2.09 2.22 13.70
C THR A 63 -2.86 1.40 12.65
N SER A 64 -3.60 2.07 11.76
CA SER A 64 -4.33 1.43 10.67
C SER A 64 -4.38 2.33 9.45
N ALA A 65 -4.60 1.73 8.27
CA ALA A 65 -4.76 2.49 7.03
C ALA A 65 -5.98 3.44 7.09
N TYR A 66 -7.08 3.05 7.73
CA TYR A 66 -8.27 3.89 7.94
C TYR A 66 -7.95 5.18 8.71
N ASN A 67 -7.10 5.08 9.76
CA ASN A 67 -6.62 6.25 10.49
C ASN A 67 -5.68 7.11 9.62
N ALA A 68 -4.84 6.49 8.79
CA ALA A 68 -3.92 7.19 7.88
C ALA A 68 -4.69 8.02 6.84
N GLU A 69 -5.73 7.44 6.24
CA GLU A 69 -6.60 8.14 5.29
C GLU A 69 -7.24 9.38 5.93
N ALA A 70 -7.87 9.20 7.11
CA ALA A 70 -8.54 10.30 7.80
C ALA A 70 -7.57 11.39 8.27
N ALA A 71 -6.43 11.02 8.86
CA ALA A 71 -5.41 11.97 9.29
C ALA A 71 -4.77 12.71 8.11
N GLY A 72 -4.52 12.02 6.98
CA GLY A 72 -3.97 12.59 5.75
C GLY A 72 -4.89 13.59 5.05
N LEU A 73 -6.21 13.51 5.29
CA LEU A 73 -7.15 14.55 4.84
C LEU A 73 -7.01 15.85 5.66
N MET A 74 -6.50 15.78 6.89
CA MET A 74 -6.46 16.91 7.83
C MET A 74 -5.07 17.53 7.96
N PHE A 75 -4.02 16.73 7.81
CA PHE A 75 -2.63 17.17 7.99
C PHE A 75 -1.84 16.90 6.71
N GLU A 76 -1.21 17.94 6.17
CA GLU A 76 -0.40 17.80 4.97
C GLU A 76 0.98 17.26 5.33
N SER A 77 1.50 16.44 4.43
CA SER A 77 2.81 15.84 4.58
C SER A 77 3.93 16.85 4.37
N LEU A 78 5.01 16.75 5.13
CA LEU A 78 6.24 17.48 4.81
C LEU A 78 6.71 17.16 3.39
N LEU A 79 6.61 15.88 3.01
CA LEU A 79 6.89 15.36 1.67
C LEU A 79 5.74 14.49 1.20
N TRP A 80 5.06 14.88 0.14
CA TRP A 80 4.12 14.03 -0.57
C TRP A 80 4.87 13.17 -1.58
N ILE A 81 4.77 11.86 -1.44
CA ILE A 81 5.43 10.91 -2.33
C ILE A 81 4.38 10.32 -3.27
N ASN A 82 4.62 10.45 -4.58
CA ASN A 82 3.72 9.92 -5.62
C ASN A 82 3.83 8.39 -5.73
N ARG A 83 2.90 7.80 -6.50
CA ARG A 83 2.86 6.36 -6.81
C ARG A 83 4.12 5.80 -7.48
N ASP A 84 4.92 6.66 -8.13
CA ASP A 84 6.21 6.33 -8.75
C ASP A 84 7.41 6.55 -7.81
N HIS A 85 7.15 6.83 -6.53
CA HIS A 85 8.12 7.11 -5.47
C HIS A 85 8.94 8.39 -5.71
N GLN A 86 8.41 9.32 -6.50
CA GLN A 86 8.97 10.66 -6.65
C GLN A 86 8.26 11.64 -5.71
N ILE A 87 9.01 12.63 -5.23
CA ILE A 87 8.44 13.70 -4.40
C ILE A 87 7.60 14.63 -5.27
N ASN A 88 6.35 14.83 -4.90
CA ASN A 88 5.52 15.88 -5.48
C ASN A 88 5.81 17.21 -4.76
N TRP A 89 6.75 17.95 -5.26
CA TRP A 89 7.15 19.24 -4.69
C TRP A 89 6.01 20.26 -4.67
N GLN A 90 5.02 20.17 -5.55
CA GLN A 90 3.89 21.12 -5.58
C GLN A 90 2.91 20.88 -4.43
N ARG A 91 2.75 19.63 -4.00
CA ARG A 91 1.88 19.26 -2.89
C ARG A 91 2.61 19.26 -1.53
N SER A 92 3.89 18.97 -1.49
CA SER A 92 4.70 18.92 -0.26
C SER A 92 4.80 20.29 0.42
N ILE A 93 4.83 20.31 1.75
CA ILE A 93 5.15 21.52 2.53
C ILE A 93 6.61 21.92 2.30
N ALA A 94 7.53 20.97 2.21
CA ALA A 94 8.89 21.25 1.77
C ALA A 94 8.92 21.63 0.30
N SER A 95 9.74 22.63 -0.04
CA SER A 95 10.02 23.08 -1.41
C SER A 95 11.37 22.62 -1.93
N SER A 96 12.31 22.32 -1.05
CA SER A 96 13.61 21.74 -1.39
C SER A 96 14.29 21.07 -0.21
N ILE A 97 15.15 20.11 -0.52
CA ILE A 97 16.02 19.41 0.43
C ILE A 97 17.41 19.36 -0.18
N THR A 98 18.43 19.68 0.60
CA THR A 98 19.82 19.44 0.22
C THR A 98 20.57 18.68 1.31
N THR A 99 21.52 17.84 0.91
CA THR A 99 22.38 17.11 1.83
C THR A 99 23.84 17.35 1.44
N PRO A 100 24.50 18.39 2.05
CA PRO A 100 25.83 18.83 1.64
C PRO A 100 26.94 17.82 1.91
N ASP A 101 26.69 16.86 2.80
CA ASP A 101 27.62 15.82 3.23
C ASP A 101 27.14 14.40 2.84
N ALA A 102 26.29 14.32 1.84
CA ALA A 102 25.79 13.08 1.25
C ALA A 102 25.12 12.13 2.30
N GLY A 103 24.22 12.67 3.11
CA GLY A 103 23.31 11.84 3.92
C GLY A 103 23.49 11.91 5.43
N LYS A 104 24.23 12.89 5.97
CA LYS A 104 24.30 13.15 7.42
C LYS A 104 23.53 14.40 7.83
N THR A 105 23.61 15.46 7.01
CA THR A 105 22.93 16.73 7.25
C THR A 105 21.92 16.96 6.14
N TYR A 106 20.71 17.37 6.53
CA TYR A 106 19.63 17.73 5.61
C TYR A 106 19.17 19.14 5.91
N ASP A 107 19.34 20.02 4.93
CA ASP A 107 18.82 21.38 4.95
C ASP A 107 17.49 21.40 4.21
N VAL A 108 16.41 21.73 4.90
CA VAL A 108 15.04 21.71 4.36
C VAL A 108 14.50 23.12 4.30
N THR A 109 13.97 23.48 3.12
CA THR A 109 13.23 24.73 2.90
C THR A 109 11.75 24.42 2.79
N MET A 110 10.92 25.11 3.55
CA MET A 110 9.46 25.03 3.51
C MET A 110 8.91 26.17 2.64
N ARG A 111 7.82 25.89 1.93
CA ARG A 111 7.06 26.94 1.26
C ARG A 111 6.13 27.65 2.24
N PRO A 112 5.63 28.85 1.92
CA PRO A 112 4.56 29.48 2.69
C PRO A 112 3.33 28.56 2.73
N TRP A 113 2.90 28.21 3.93
CA TRP A 113 1.72 27.38 4.21
C TRP A 113 0.97 27.95 5.40
N LEU A 114 -0.34 27.69 5.49
CA LEU A 114 -1.17 28.24 6.57
C LEU A 114 -1.91 27.15 7.30
N TRP A 115 -1.96 27.26 8.60
CA TRP A 115 -2.96 26.59 9.42
C TRP A 115 -4.36 27.10 9.08
N SER A 116 -5.39 26.30 9.34
CA SER A 116 -6.79 26.63 9.02
C SER A 116 -7.32 27.86 9.73
N ASP A 117 -6.71 28.29 10.82
CA ASP A 117 -7.00 29.52 11.54
C ASP A 117 -6.24 30.76 10.99
N GLY A 118 -5.36 30.55 10.01
CA GLY A 118 -4.60 31.59 9.34
C GLY A 118 -3.23 31.89 9.93
N VAL A 119 -2.82 31.17 10.97
CA VAL A 119 -1.46 31.24 11.48
C VAL A 119 -0.50 30.59 10.48
N PRO A 120 0.69 31.18 10.18
CA PRO A 120 1.67 30.54 9.30
C PRO A 120 2.19 29.22 9.88
N VAL A 121 2.34 28.20 9.02
CA VAL A 121 3.12 27.00 9.33
C VAL A 121 4.60 27.34 9.27
N THR A 122 5.34 26.98 10.29
CA THR A 122 6.75 27.33 10.43
C THR A 122 7.63 26.14 10.82
N SER A 123 8.94 26.31 10.71
CA SER A 123 9.90 25.33 11.18
C SER A 123 9.77 25.00 12.68
N GLN A 124 9.19 25.91 13.51
CA GLN A 124 8.92 25.63 14.92
C GLN A 124 7.84 24.55 15.09
N ASP A 125 6.85 24.49 14.19
CA ASP A 125 5.83 23.44 14.18
C ASP A 125 6.45 22.07 13.88
N VAL A 126 7.50 22.00 13.04
CA VAL A 126 8.30 20.80 12.79
C VAL A 126 9.09 20.38 14.04
N LEU A 127 9.73 21.35 14.72
CA LEU A 127 10.44 21.08 15.97
C LEU A 127 9.48 20.59 17.07
N TYR A 128 8.28 21.17 17.12
CA TYR A 128 7.24 20.75 18.05
C TYR A 128 6.77 19.31 17.76
N ALA A 129 6.53 18.96 16.50
CA ALA A 129 6.21 17.59 16.09
C ALA A 129 7.29 16.61 16.56
N PHE A 130 8.57 16.91 16.31
CA PHE A 130 9.68 16.07 16.76
C PHE A 130 9.80 15.96 18.28
N LYS A 131 9.50 17.04 19.02
CA LYS A 131 9.42 17.02 20.49
C LYS A 131 8.36 16.03 20.97
N LEU A 132 7.18 16.02 20.35
CA LEU A 132 6.11 15.08 20.68
C LEU A 132 6.51 13.63 20.31
N ILE A 133 7.08 13.40 19.13
CA ILE A 133 7.58 12.08 18.72
C ILE A 133 8.55 11.51 19.76
N LYS A 134 9.49 12.32 20.24
CA LYS A 134 10.41 11.89 21.31
C LYS A 134 9.71 11.63 22.64
N ALA A 135 8.72 12.46 22.99
CA ALA A 135 8.00 12.32 24.25
C ALA A 135 7.14 11.04 24.31
N TYR A 136 6.55 10.65 23.17
CA TYR A 136 5.78 9.42 23.08
C TYR A 136 6.64 8.14 22.96
N GLY A 137 7.87 8.27 22.45
CA GLY A 137 8.78 7.12 22.32
C GLY A 137 8.13 5.97 21.55
N THR A 138 8.12 4.77 22.12
CA THR A 138 7.54 3.56 21.48
C THR A 138 6.02 3.60 21.28
N SER A 139 5.31 4.58 21.87
CA SER A 139 3.88 4.81 21.59
C SER A 139 3.63 5.62 20.32
N TYR A 140 4.68 6.22 19.74
CA TYR A 140 4.60 6.84 18.43
C TYR A 140 4.50 5.76 17.35
N ALA A 141 3.52 5.84 16.46
CA ALA A 141 3.25 4.79 15.47
C ALA A 141 4.41 4.55 14.48
N GLY A 142 5.18 5.58 14.15
CA GLY A 142 6.37 5.49 13.28
C GLY A 142 7.70 5.24 14.02
N TYR A 143 7.65 4.77 15.27
CA TYR A 143 8.87 4.53 16.06
C TYR A 143 9.74 3.43 15.43
N GLY A 144 11.00 3.76 15.16
CA GLY A 144 11.96 2.87 14.52
C GLY A 144 12.03 3.06 13.00
N ALA A 145 10.89 3.22 12.32
CA ALA A 145 10.84 3.38 10.88
C ALA A 145 11.63 4.62 10.41
N GLY A 146 12.42 4.49 9.34
CA GLY A 146 13.27 5.58 8.85
C GLY A 146 14.29 6.09 9.89
N GLY A 147 14.62 5.26 10.89
CA GLY A 147 15.51 5.62 11.99
C GLY A 147 14.93 6.57 13.04
N MET A 148 13.62 6.83 13.00
CA MET A 148 12.95 7.83 13.86
C MET A 148 12.61 7.30 15.26
N PRO A 149 12.73 8.12 16.31
CA PRO A 149 13.46 9.40 16.37
C PRO A 149 14.95 9.20 16.64
N GLY A 150 15.38 7.94 16.81
CA GLY A 150 16.68 7.57 17.39
C GLY A 150 17.89 8.03 16.58
N LEU A 151 17.75 8.10 15.24
CA LEU A 151 18.84 8.48 14.34
C LEU A 151 19.15 9.98 14.36
N ILE A 152 18.18 10.84 14.69
CA ILE A 152 18.37 12.29 14.70
C ILE A 152 19.24 12.71 15.89
N ALA A 153 20.39 13.32 15.61
CA ALA A 153 21.26 13.92 16.60
C ALA A 153 20.78 15.32 17.00
N SER A 154 20.39 16.15 16.02
CA SER A 154 19.80 17.45 16.25
C SER A 154 18.82 17.86 15.16
N LEU A 155 17.79 18.62 15.55
CA LEU A 155 16.85 19.30 14.69
C LEU A 155 16.78 20.75 15.12
N THR A 156 17.10 21.70 14.22
CA THR A 156 17.21 23.12 14.53
C THR A 156 16.50 23.96 13.47
N ALA A 157 15.67 24.90 13.91
CA ALA A 157 15.13 25.94 13.04
C ALA A 157 16.20 27.00 12.80
N ARG A 158 16.43 27.39 11.55
CA ARG A 158 17.29 28.52 11.18
C ARG A 158 16.49 29.83 11.10
N ASP A 159 15.28 29.73 10.57
CA ASP A 159 14.26 30.78 10.54
C ASP A 159 12.88 30.13 10.35
N ALA A 160 11.83 30.90 10.09
CA ALA A 160 10.47 30.39 9.97
C ALA A 160 10.28 29.38 8.82
N ALA A 161 11.06 29.46 7.76
CA ALA A 161 10.94 28.63 6.56
C ALA A 161 12.05 27.57 6.42
N HIS A 162 13.11 27.65 7.22
CA HIS A 162 14.28 26.78 7.07
C HIS A 162 14.60 26.05 8.37
N PHE A 163 14.81 24.75 8.26
CA PHE A 163 15.33 23.93 9.35
C PHE A 163 16.39 22.96 8.87
N GLN A 164 17.19 22.49 9.80
CA GLN A 164 18.25 21.53 9.56
C GLN A 164 18.06 20.30 10.45
N VAL A 165 18.17 19.12 9.83
CA VAL A 165 18.28 17.82 10.50
C VAL A 165 19.72 17.35 10.42
N VAL A 166 20.33 17.00 11.55
CA VAL A 166 21.65 16.35 11.59
C VAL A 166 21.47 14.95 12.19
N LEU A 167 21.93 13.96 11.48
CA LEU A 167 21.88 12.56 11.91
C LEU A 167 23.13 12.19 12.73
N LYS A 168 23.04 11.14 13.52
CA LYS A 168 24.17 10.61 14.32
C LYS A 168 25.32 10.11 13.45
N HIS A 169 24.99 9.50 12.30
CA HIS A 169 25.93 9.05 11.28
C HIS A 169 25.35 9.31 9.89
N ARG A 170 26.15 9.10 8.86
CA ARG A 170 25.69 9.18 7.47
C ARG A 170 24.84 7.96 7.15
N VAL A 171 23.80 8.18 6.34
CA VAL A 171 22.92 7.14 5.82
C VAL A 171 22.70 7.33 4.32
N ASN A 172 22.01 6.39 3.69
CA ASN A 172 21.51 6.53 2.32
C ASN A 172 20.53 7.72 2.24
N PRO A 173 20.82 8.76 1.47
CA PRO A 173 19.94 9.92 1.38
C PRO A 173 18.53 9.58 0.92
N ASP A 174 18.38 8.70 -0.07
CA ASP A 174 17.07 8.32 -0.61
C ASP A 174 16.21 7.64 0.45
N TRP A 175 16.81 6.74 1.24
CA TRP A 175 16.10 6.09 2.35
C TRP A 175 15.60 7.10 3.39
N PHE A 176 16.45 8.00 3.88
CA PHE A 176 16.04 8.95 4.91
C PHE A 176 15.07 10.01 4.39
N ILE A 177 15.23 10.45 3.14
CA ILE A 177 14.31 11.40 2.48
C ILE A 177 12.93 10.78 2.32
N LEU A 178 12.83 9.48 1.98
CA LEU A 178 11.55 8.84 1.71
C LEU A 178 10.90 8.23 2.97
N ASN A 179 11.67 7.80 3.97
CA ASN A 179 11.12 7.11 5.14
C ASN A 179 11.25 7.93 6.44
N GLY A 180 12.31 8.72 6.60
CA GLY A 180 12.58 9.49 7.82
C GLY A 180 11.97 10.89 7.80
N LEU A 181 12.32 11.70 6.81
CA LEU A 181 11.87 13.09 6.71
C LEU A 181 10.34 13.28 6.63
N PRO A 182 9.55 12.44 5.94
CA PRO A 182 8.09 12.60 5.90
C PRO A 182 7.44 12.57 7.28
N GLN A 183 8.04 11.88 8.24
CA GLN A 183 7.55 11.79 9.62
C GLN A 183 7.70 13.11 10.42
N LEU A 184 8.44 14.08 9.89
CA LEU A 184 8.59 15.41 10.47
C LEU A 184 7.53 16.40 9.94
N ALA A 185 6.32 15.93 9.60
CA ALA A 185 5.20 16.79 9.24
C ALA A 185 4.92 17.79 10.39
N PRO A 186 4.69 19.08 10.10
CA PRO A 186 4.44 20.09 11.14
C PRO A 186 3.17 19.78 11.93
N LEU A 187 3.18 20.12 13.21
CA LEU A 187 2.00 20.05 14.09
C LEU A 187 1.76 21.43 14.75
N PRO A 188 0.49 21.85 14.93
CA PRO A 188 0.16 23.23 15.33
C PRO A 188 0.55 23.53 16.77
N GLU A 189 1.80 23.97 17.00
CA GLU A 189 2.33 24.27 18.33
C GLU A 189 1.44 25.29 19.05
N HIS A 190 1.04 26.37 18.38
CA HIS A 190 0.21 27.43 18.95
C HIS A 190 -1.16 26.92 19.46
N ALA A 191 -1.69 25.84 18.87
CA ALA A 191 -2.96 25.25 19.27
C ALA A 191 -2.79 24.12 20.30
N TRP A 192 -1.71 23.32 20.18
CA TRP A 192 -1.55 22.08 20.98
C TRP A 192 -0.63 22.23 22.19
N ALA A 193 0.29 23.21 22.23
CA ALA A 193 1.26 23.34 23.33
C ALA A 193 0.65 23.56 24.72
N ARG A 194 -0.61 23.96 24.80
CA ARG A 194 -1.38 24.06 26.04
C ARG A 194 -1.80 22.72 26.65
N TYR A 195 -1.72 21.63 25.88
CA TYR A 195 -2.06 20.28 26.32
C TYR A 195 -0.80 19.50 26.66
N ASN A 196 -0.88 18.66 27.70
CA ASN A 196 0.14 17.66 27.96
C ASN A 196 -0.03 16.41 27.05
N THR A 197 0.94 15.49 27.10
CA THR A 197 0.94 14.27 26.29
C THR A 197 -0.31 13.40 26.50
N ASP A 198 -0.79 13.26 27.74
CA ASP A 198 -1.97 12.47 28.05
C ASP A 198 -3.24 13.08 27.46
N GLN A 199 -3.37 14.41 27.51
CA GLN A 199 -4.51 15.12 26.93
C GLN A 199 -4.50 15.03 25.39
N ILE A 200 -3.33 15.09 24.74
CA ILE A 200 -3.19 14.89 23.30
C ILE A 200 -3.59 13.45 22.93
N TRP A 201 -3.14 12.47 23.71
CA TRP A 201 -3.51 11.06 23.51
C TRP A 201 -5.03 10.85 23.66
N GLN A 202 -5.63 11.38 24.72
CA GLN A 202 -7.08 11.26 24.96
C GLN A 202 -7.91 12.00 23.90
N GLY A 203 -7.37 13.06 23.30
CA GLY A 203 -8.03 13.85 22.24
C GLY A 203 -8.00 13.23 20.85
N GLN A 204 -7.32 12.10 20.64
CA GLN A 204 -6.97 11.59 19.31
C GLN A 204 -8.16 11.26 18.39
N SER A 205 -9.37 11.08 18.91
CA SER A 205 -10.60 10.85 18.13
C SER A 205 -11.62 11.99 18.26
N SER A 206 -11.25 13.11 18.92
CA SER A 206 -12.19 14.20 19.19
C SER A 206 -12.13 15.30 18.12
N PRO A 207 -13.23 15.58 17.39
CA PRO A 207 -13.25 16.71 16.46
C PRO A 207 -12.95 18.06 17.12
N ALA A 208 -13.28 18.22 18.41
CA ALA A 208 -13.01 19.43 19.15
C ALA A 208 -11.52 19.69 19.38
N PHE A 209 -10.68 18.63 19.38
CA PHE A 209 -9.23 18.74 19.47
C PHE A 209 -8.61 19.19 18.13
N PHE A 210 -9.16 18.73 17.00
CA PHE A 210 -8.62 18.96 15.65
C PHE A 210 -9.24 20.17 14.93
N ARG A 211 -9.47 21.28 15.65
CA ARG A 211 -10.00 22.51 15.05
C ARG A 211 -9.00 23.24 14.17
N VAL A 212 -7.71 23.00 14.40
CA VAL A 212 -6.60 23.59 13.64
C VAL A 212 -5.83 22.46 12.96
N SER A 213 -5.80 22.51 11.65
CA SER A 213 -5.09 21.58 10.77
C SER A 213 -4.64 22.31 9.50
N ASP A 214 -3.79 21.73 8.68
CA ASP A 214 -3.19 22.38 7.51
C ASP A 214 -3.42 21.60 6.20
N GLY A 215 -4.07 20.45 6.30
CA GLY A 215 -4.41 19.61 5.16
C GLY A 215 -5.59 20.12 4.33
N PRO A 216 -5.96 19.36 3.28
CA PRO A 216 -7.01 19.75 2.32
C PRO A 216 -8.40 19.88 2.94
N LEU A 217 -8.71 19.12 3.99
CA LEU A 217 -10.03 19.08 4.60
C LEU A 217 -9.99 19.37 6.11
N LEU A 218 -11.10 19.86 6.64
CA LEU A 218 -11.33 20.14 8.05
C LEU A 218 -12.38 19.21 8.61
N LEU A 219 -12.07 18.48 9.69
CA LEU A 219 -13.03 17.65 10.40
C LEU A 219 -14.12 18.51 11.08
N ARG A 220 -15.38 18.23 10.79
CA ARG A 220 -16.56 18.95 11.31
C ARG A 220 -17.39 18.11 12.26
N GLY A 221 -17.41 16.82 12.06
CA GLY A 221 -18.17 15.86 12.88
C GLY A 221 -17.58 14.48 12.77
N PHE A 222 -17.76 13.68 13.83
CA PHE A 222 -17.38 12.29 13.84
C PHE A 222 -18.36 11.53 14.76
N THR A 223 -18.99 10.49 14.22
CA THR A 223 -19.84 9.58 14.97
C THR A 223 -19.27 8.18 14.80
N VAL A 224 -18.75 7.62 15.88
CA VAL A 224 -18.11 6.29 15.89
C VAL A 224 -19.06 5.26 15.26
N GLY A 225 -18.55 4.49 14.32
CA GLY A 225 -19.31 3.45 13.60
C GLY A 225 -20.37 3.98 12.62
N VAL A 226 -20.42 5.29 12.37
CA VAL A 226 -21.42 5.89 11.46
C VAL A 226 -20.74 6.71 10.37
N ASP A 227 -20.09 7.82 10.73
CA ASP A 227 -19.50 8.71 9.74
C ASP A 227 -18.41 9.65 10.31
N ALA A 228 -17.62 10.19 9.40
CA ALA A 228 -16.77 11.37 9.63
C ALA A 228 -17.06 12.41 8.55
N LEU A 229 -17.49 13.61 8.98
CA LEU A 229 -17.84 14.74 8.12
C LEU A 229 -16.68 15.72 8.01
N PHE A 230 -16.29 16.04 6.80
CA PHE A 230 -15.28 17.04 6.47
C PHE A 230 -15.82 18.14 5.54
N THR A 231 -15.17 19.28 5.58
CA THR A 231 -15.36 20.38 4.62
C THR A 231 -14.01 20.83 4.06
N PRO A 232 -13.95 21.37 2.83
CA PRO A 232 -12.73 21.96 2.31
C PRO A 232 -12.10 22.96 3.26
N ASN A 233 -10.77 22.94 3.36
CA ASN A 233 -10.01 23.95 4.08
C ASN A 233 -9.81 25.17 3.17
N PRO A 234 -10.41 26.35 3.48
CA PRO A 234 -10.31 27.52 2.60
C PRO A 234 -8.90 28.14 2.59
N ARG A 235 -8.00 27.65 3.47
CA ARG A 235 -6.60 28.10 3.56
C ARG A 235 -5.60 27.05 3.10
N TYR A 236 -6.11 25.95 2.53
CA TYR A 236 -5.24 24.92 1.98
C TYR A 236 -4.33 25.48 0.89
N GLY A 237 -3.02 25.23 1.00
CA GLY A 237 -2.00 25.75 0.08
C GLY A 237 -1.88 24.96 -1.22
N GLY A 238 -2.57 23.81 -1.36
CA GLY A 238 -2.62 22.98 -2.56
C GLY A 238 -3.74 23.39 -3.53
N ALA A 239 -4.15 22.48 -4.43
CA ALA A 239 -5.20 22.73 -5.39
C ALA A 239 -6.59 22.82 -4.71
N PRO A 240 -7.53 23.60 -5.28
CA PRO A 240 -8.88 23.75 -4.73
C PRO A 240 -9.69 22.46 -4.83
N MET A 241 -10.63 22.26 -3.90
CA MET A 241 -11.60 21.16 -3.94
C MET A 241 -12.77 21.48 -4.86
N HIS A 242 -13.30 20.46 -5.53
CA HIS A 242 -14.49 20.55 -6.39
C HIS A 242 -15.73 19.97 -5.70
N PHE A 243 -15.86 20.17 -4.40
CA PHE A 243 -17.01 19.78 -3.59
C PHE A 243 -17.10 20.67 -2.33
N SER A 244 -18.27 20.70 -1.71
CA SER A 244 -18.51 21.49 -0.49
C SER A 244 -18.49 20.64 0.79
N ARG A 245 -18.69 19.34 0.68
CA ARG A 245 -18.66 18.36 1.78
C ARG A 245 -18.04 17.05 1.33
N PHE A 246 -17.34 16.40 2.28
CA PHE A 246 -16.76 15.07 2.09
C PHE A 246 -17.13 14.23 3.32
N ILE A 247 -17.75 13.09 3.10
CA ILE A 247 -18.21 12.20 4.17
C ILE A 247 -17.57 10.84 4.00
N MET A 248 -16.85 10.39 5.03
CA MET A 248 -16.46 8.99 5.15
C MET A 248 -17.58 8.27 5.90
N LYS A 249 -18.37 7.47 5.18
CA LYS A 249 -19.51 6.72 5.73
C LYS A 249 -19.09 5.27 5.98
N PHE A 250 -19.26 4.81 7.20
CA PHE A 250 -18.87 3.45 7.58
C PHE A 250 -19.92 2.44 7.14
N GLU A 251 -19.48 1.43 6.38
CA GLU A 251 -20.26 0.25 6.02
C GLU A 251 -19.52 -0.99 6.53
N ASN A 252 -20.27 -1.95 7.08
CA ASN A 252 -19.66 -3.07 7.81
C ASN A 252 -19.41 -4.30 6.94
N ALA A 253 -19.80 -4.28 5.66
CA ALA A 253 -19.63 -5.39 4.74
C ALA A 253 -19.59 -4.94 3.28
N GLU A 254 -18.79 -5.60 2.47
CA GLU A 254 -18.62 -5.31 1.04
C GLU A 254 -19.94 -5.32 0.24
N GLY A 255 -20.86 -6.24 0.58
CA GLY A 255 -22.17 -6.28 -0.08
C GLY A 255 -23.07 -5.09 0.27
N GLN A 256 -22.89 -4.45 1.42
CA GLN A 256 -23.59 -3.22 1.80
C GLN A 256 -23.05 -2.02 1.03
N GLU A 257 -21.73 -1.94 0.85
CA GLU A 257 -21.10 -0.89 0.04
C GLU A 257 -21.63 -0.92 -1.40
N LEU A 258 -21.72 -2.09 -2.03
CA LEU A 258 -22.25 -2.23 -3.39
C LEU A 258 -23.69 -1.68 -3.49
N GLN A 259 -24.58 -2.09 -2.56
CA GLN A 259 -25.96 -1.62 -2.53
C GLN A 259 -26.06 -0.12 -2.28
N ALA A 260 -25.16 0.44 -1.46
CA ALA A 260 -25.12 1.87 -1.17
C ALA A 260 -24.71 2.72 -2.39
N VAL A 261 -23.82 2.20 -3.25
CA VAL A 261 -23.51 2.87 -4.52
C VAL A 261 -24.67 2.76 -5.53
N GLU A 262 -25.32 1.59 -5.60
CA GLU A 262 -26.51 1.39 -6.45
C GLU A 262 -27.67 2.32 -6.05
N SER A 263 -27.90 2.54 -4.76
CA SER A 263 -28.94 3.47 -4.25
C SER A 263 -28.54 4.94 -4.31
N GLY A 264 -27.28 5.26 -4.53
CA GLY A 264 -26.75 6.62 -4.50
C GLY A 264 -26.40 7.14 -3.11
N ASP A 265 -26.36 6.27 -2.09
CA ASP A 265 -25.92 6.60 -0.74
C ASP A 265 -24.40 6.71 -0.61
N LEU A 266 -23.65 6.11 -1.54
CA LEU A 266 -22.22 6.26 -1.74
C LEU A 266 -21.91 6.68 -3.18
N ASP A 267 -20.86 7.44 -3.37
CA ASP A 267 -20.39 7.85 -4.69
C ASP A 267 -19.37 6.86 -5.28
N MET A 268 -18.69 6.09 -4.42
CA MET A 268 -17.83 4.98 -4.81
C MET A 268 -17.68 3.99 -3.63
N SER A 269 -17.29 2.76 -3.95
CA SER A 269 -17.03 1.71 -2.97
C SER A 269 -15.97 0.73 -3.44
N ASN A 270 -15.48 -0.10 -2.52
CA ASN A 270 -14.76 -1.30 -2.90
C ASN A 270 -15.69 -2.24 -3.69
N LEU A 271 -15.12 -2.96 -4.65
CA LEU A 271 -15.85 -3.95 -5.43
C LEU A 271 -15.16 -5.31 -5.28
N PRO A 272 -15.80 -6.29 -4.61
CA PRO A 272 -15.29 -7.65 -4.57
C PRO A 272 -15.14 -8.23 -5.97
N PHE A 273 -14.05 -8.91 -6.25
CA PHE A 273 -13.79 -9.50 -7.57
C PHE A 273 -14.88 -10.46 -8.02
N ALA A 274 -15.49 -11.19 -7.10
CA ALA A 274 -16.62 -12.08 -7.39
C ALA A 274 -17.83 -11.34 -8.00
N LEU A 275 -17.98 -10.04 -7.73
CA LEU A 275 -19.08 -9.20 -8.22
C LEU A 275 -18.71 -8.35 -9.44
N TYR A 276 -17.46 -8.42 -9.92
CA TYR A 276 -16.95 -7.59 -11.02
C TYR A 276 -17.80 -7.72 -12.29
N ALA A 277 -18.10 -8.96 -12.71
CA ALA A 277 -18.90 -9.20 -13.90
C ALA A 277 -20.34 -8.67 -13.78
N GLN A 278 -20.95 -8.76 -12.60
CA GLN A 278 -22.27 -8.20 -12.31
C GLN A 278 -22.23 -6.68 -12.33
N ALA A 279 -21.29 -6.10 -11.61
CA ALA A 279 -21.16 -4.65 -11.44
C ALA A 279 -20.90 -3.92 -12.76
N SER A 280 -20.17 -4.53 -13.69
CA SER A 280 -19.88 -3.92 -15.00
C SER A 280 -21.11 -3.69 -15.89
N HIS A 281 -22.26 -4.28 -15.53
CA HIS A 281 -23.53 -4.08 -16.26
C HIS A 281 -24.54 -3.21 -15.51
N LEU A 282 -24.20 -2.70 -14.32
CA LEU A 282 -25.09 -1.85 -13.54
C LEU A 282 -25.24 -0.46 -14.18
N PRO A 283 -26.47 0.07 -14.27
CA PRO A 283 -26.68 1.41 -14.80
C PRO A 283 -26.22 2.48 -13.81
N GLY A 284 -25.75 3.61 -14.31
CA GLY A 284 -25.38 4.76 -13.48
C GLY A 284 -24.04 4.67 -12.77
N VAL A 285 -23.31 3.57 -12.96
CA VAL A 285 -22.00 3.32 -12.36
C VAL A 285 -21.03 2.74 -13.38
N HIS A 286 -19.75 2.75 -13.07
CA HIS A 286 -18.71 2.02 -13.81
C HIS A 286 -17.71 1.39 -12.87
N VAL A 287 -17.07 0.32 -13.34
CA VAL A 287 -16.01 -0.37 -12.62
C VAL A 287 -14.67 0.26 -12.98
N LEU A 288 -13.88 0.61 -11.98
CA LEU A 288 -12.52 1.12 -12.11
C LEU A 288 -11.55 0.13 -11.47
N THR A 289 -10.53 -0.30 -12.22
CA THR A 289 -9.43 -1.12 -11.70
C THR A 289 -8.18 -0.27 -11.61
N LEU A 290 -7.63 -0.13 -10.41
CA LEU A 290 -6.42 0.63 -10.11
C LEU A 290 -5.23 -0.32 -9.88
N PRO A 291 -3.99 0.18 -10.02
CA PRO A 291 -2.82 -0.57 -9.60
C PRO A 291 -2.93 -1.03 -8.15
N PRO A 292 -2.25 -2.13 -7.76
CA PRO A 292 -2.24 -2.59 -6.37
C PRO A 292 -1.63 -1.52 -5.43
N ALA A 293 -1.93 -1.64 -4.14
CA ALA A 293 -1.17 -0.96 -3.09
C ALA A 293 0.32 -1.31 -3.22
N TYR A 294 1.18 -0.44 -2.70
CA TYR A 294 2.60 -0.79 -2.52
C TYR A 294 2.73 -1.73 -1.32
N ALA A 295 2.36 -2.97 -1.56
CA ALA A 295 2.14 -4.00 -0.55
C ALA A 295 2.31 -5.39 -1.17
N TRP A 296 2.28 -6.42 -0.34
CA TRP A 296 2.12 -7.82 -0.77
C TRP A 296 1.25 -8.59 0.23
N HIS A 297 0.74 -9.74 -0.18
CA HIS A 297 0.32 -10.76 0.77
C HIS A 297 1.51 -11.66 1.11
N GLU A 298 1.51 -12.19 2.32
CA GLU A 298 2.56 -13.07 2.80
C GLU A 298 2.02 -14.20 3.67
N LEU A 299 2.65 -15.38 3.52
CA LEU A 299 2.56 -16.42 4.51
C LEU A 299 3.80 -16.30 5.40
N ILE A 300 3.60 -15.92 6.65
CA ILE A 300 4.63 -15.74 7.66
C ILE A 300 4.86 -17.07 8.38
N PRO A 301 5.95 -17.81 8.12
CA PRO A 301 6.29 -19.01 8.87
C PRO A 301 6.85 -18.62 10.24
N ASN A 302 6.38 -19.23 11.32
CA ASN A 302 6.94 -18.98 12.65
C ASN A 302 8.20 -19.81 12.90
N LEU A 303 9.37 -19.18 12.80
CA LEU A 303 10.68 -19.80 13.01
C LEU A 303 11.02 -19.95 14.50
N ALA A 304 10.37 -19.17 15.37
CA ALA A 304 10.58 -19.21 16.82
C ALA A 304 9.80 -20.34 17.49
N ASN A 305 8.75 -20.89 16.85
CA ASN A 305 7.92 -21.93 17.44
C ASN A 305 8.62 -23.31 17.37
N PRO A 306 8.85 -23.98 18.51
CA PRO A 306 9.52 -25.28 18.53
C PRO A 306 8.80 -26.40 17.74
N ARG A 307 7.49 -26.28 17.52
CA ARG A 307 6.68 -27.26 16.75
C ARG A 307 6.97 -27.18 15.25
N THR A 308 7.33 -25.98 14.76
CA THR A 308 7.58 -25.67 13.35
C THR A 308 9.05 -25.38 13.04
N ARG A 309 9.98 -25.90 13.87
CA ARG A 309 11.43 -25.68 13.69
C ARG A 309 11.97 -26.02 12.29
N TYR A 310 11.24 -26.80 11.50
CA TYR A 310 11.59 -27.09 10.11
C TYR A 310 11.54 -25.85 9.21
N PHE A 311 10.81 -24.79 9.57
CA PHE A 311 10.85 -23.52 8.87
C PHE A 311 12.22 -22.82 8.97
N GLY A 312 13.07 -23.20 9.94
CA GLY A 312 14.44 -22.72 10.02
C GLY A 312 15.34 -23.17 8.84
N ASP A 313 15.01 -24.29 8.17
CA ASP A 313 15.71 -24.74 6.98
C ASP A 313 15.21 -23.96 5.73
N VAL A 314 16.09 -23.16 5.10
CA VAL A 314 15.76 -22.36 3.92
C VAL A 314 15.18 -23.22 2.78
N ARG A 315 15.63 -24.49 2.64
CA ARG A 315 15.11 -25.39 1.60
C ARG A 315 13.63 -25.72 1.81
N VAL A 316 13.17 -25.76 3.06
CA VAL A 316 11.76 -25.97 3.37
C VAL A 316 10.96 -24.72 2.99
N ARG A 317 11.45 -23.51 3.30
CA ARG A 317 10.77 -22.27 2.90
C ARG A 317 10.72 -22.09 1.39
N GLN A 318 11.84 -22.35 0.71
CA GLN A 318 11.89 -22.36 -0.77
C GLN A 318 10.95 -23.42 -1.36
N ALA A 319 10.85 -24.60 -0.77
CA ALA A 319 9.93 -25.64 -1.23
C ALA A 319 8.46 -25.20 -1.10
N ILE A 320 8.11 -24.46 -0.03
CA ILE A 320 6.78 -23.88 0.14
C ILE A 320 6.53 -22.84 -0.96
N ALA A 321 7.47 -21.93 -1.20
CA ALA A 321 7.35 -20.91 -2.25
C ALA A 321 7.25 -21.53 -3.66
N ASP A 322 8.06 -22.55 -3.96
CA ASP A 322 8.02 -23.25 -5.25
C ASP A 322 6.77 -24.15 -5.42
N ALA A 323 6.11 -24.54 -4.33
CA ALA A 323 4.88 -25.32 -4.39
C ALA A 323 3.65 -24.46 -4.71
N ILE A 324 3.62 -23.19 -4.31
CA ILE A 324 2.45 -22.31 -4.42
C ILE A 324 2.31 -21.75 -5.83
N GLY A 325 1.18 -22.05 -6.46
CA GLY A 325 0.81 -21.58 -7.80
C GLY A 325 0.24 -20.16 -7.78
N GLN A 326 1.09 -19.13 -7.71
CA GLN A 326 0.64 -17.74 -7.64
C GLN A 326 -0.30 -17.35 -8.80
N GLN A 327 -0.03 -17.84 -10.02
CA GLN A 327 -0.90 -17.58 -11.17
C GLN A 327 -2.29 -18.22 -11.00
N GLN A 328 -2.37 -19.34 -10.30
CA GLN A 328 -3.65 -19.98 -9.97
C GLN A 328 -4.43 -19.15 -8.95
N ILE A 329 -3.75 -18.62 -7.93
CA ILE A 329 -4.36 -17.69 -6.96
C ILE A 329 -4.89 -16.46 -7.69
N ILE A 330 -4.09 -15.84 -8.57
CA ILE A 330 -4.50 -14.67 -9.35
C ILE A 330 -5.74 -15.00 -10.20
N SER A 331 -5.75 -16.14 -10.86
CA SER A 331 -6.85 -16.51 -11.75
C SER A 331 -8.14 -16.86 -11.01
N LEU A 332 -8.06 -17.57 -9.88
CA LEU A 332 -9.22 -18.10 -9.18
C LEU A 332 -9.70 -17.20 -8.05
N ALA A 333 -8.82 -16.77 -7.13
CA ALA A 333 -9.20 -15.96 -5.99
C ALA A 333 -9.26 -14.46 -6.31
N MET A 334 -8.38 -13.97 -7.21
CA MET A 334 -8.36 -12.56 -7.63
C MET A 334 -9.03 -12.34 -9.00
N HIS A 335 -9.67 -13.34 -9.57
CA HIS A 335 -10.39 -13.28 -10.87
C HIS A 335 -9.58 -12.64 -12.01
N GLY A 336 -8.25 -12.79 -12.00
CA GLY A 336 -7.33 -12.21 -12.97
C GLY A 336 -6.79 -10.82 -12.61
N HIS A 337 -7.26 -10.23 -11.51
CA HIS A 337 -6.90 -8.87 -11.06
C HIS A 337 -5.81 -8.89 -9.99
N GLY A 338 -4.65 -9.44 -10.31
CA GLY A 338 -3.50 -9.51 -9.41
C GLY A 338 -2.19 -9.56 -10.15
N LEU A 339 -1.12 -9.33 -9.41
CA LEU A 339 0.27 -9.43 -9.89
C LEU A 339 1.04 -10.43 -9.01
N PRO A 340 1.85 -11.31 -9.60
CA PRO A 340 2.66 -12.24 -8.81
C PRO A 340 3.77 -11.48 -8.08
N ASP A 341 4.10 -11.95 -6.88
CA ASP A 341 5.20 -11.42 -6.09
C ASP A 341 6.08 -12.54 -5.51
N TYR A 342 7.39 -12.43 -5.72
CA TYR A 342 8.37 -13.46 -5.33
C TYR A 342 9.50 -12.87 -4.47
N GLY A 343 9.41 -11.62 -4.07
CA GLY A 343 10.44 -10.91 -3.34
C GLY A 343 9.90 -9.74 -2.52
N PRO A 344 10.77 -9.05 -1.79
CA PRO A 344 10.38 -8.04 -0.81
C PRO A 344 10.06 -6.67 -1.43
N VAL A 345 9.96 -6.56 -2.75
CA VAL A 345 9.60 -5.30 -3.44
C VAL A 345 8.61 -5.62 -4.54
N PRO A 346 7.40 -5.04 -4.50
CA PRO A 346 6.38 -5.25 -5.50
C PRO A 346 6.83 -4.88 -6.91
N VAL A 347 6.30 -5.58 -7.90
CA VAL A 347 6.67 -5.35 -9.31
C VAL A 347 6.15 -4.01 -9.86
N VAL A 348 5.22 -3.38 -9.19
CA VAL A 348 4.64 -2.07 -9.54
C VAL A 348 4.58 -1.15 -8.31
N PRO A 349 5.14 0.06 -8.41
CA PRO A 349 5.96 0.58 -9.51
C PRO A 349 7.37 -0.04 -9.51
N PRO A 350 8.03 -0.14 -10.67
CA PRO A 350 9.35 -0.78 -10.77
C PRO A 350 10.51 0.10 -10.31
N THR A 351 10.25 1.24 -9.67
CA THR A 351 11.26 2.25 -9.29
C THR A 351 12.41 1.65 -8.51
N PHE A 352 12.09 0.90 -7.45
CA PHE A 352 13.08 0.28 -6.56
C PHE A 352 13.32 -1.22 -6.83
N LEU A 353 12.65 -1.79 -7.83
CA LEU A 353 12.81 -3.20 -8.15
C LEU A 353 14.22 -3.51 -8.67
N SER A 354 14.85 -4.59 -8.19
CA SER A 354 16.17 -5.00 -8.62
C SER A 354 16.21 -5.35 -10.12
N PRO A 355 17.38 -5.23 -10.80
CA PRO A 355 17.51 -5.64 -12.20
C PRO A 355 17.16 -7.12 -12.43
N ALA A 356 17.45 -8.00 -11.47
CA ALA A 356 17.11 -9.42 -11.55
C ALA A 356 15.58 -9.61 -11.49
N ALA A 357 14.92 -8.97 -10.55
CA ALA A 357 13.47 -9.02 -10.41
C ALA A 357 12.74 -8.39 -11.60
N LYS A 358 13.23 -7.25 -12.12
CA LYS A 358 12.71 -6.63 -13.37
C LYS A 358 12.78 -7.57 -14.58
N ALA A 359 13.81 -8.42 -14.63
CA ALA A 359 13.95 -9.43 -15.67
C ALA A 359 13.15 -10.73 -15.40
N GLY A 360 12.41 -10.81 -14.28
CA GLY A 360 11.68 -12.00 -13.85
C GLY A 360 12.59 -13.12 -13.33
N ASN A 361 13.84 -12.83 -13.01
CA ASN A 361 14.83 -13.80 -12.53
C ASN A 361 14.73 -13.96 -11.01
N TYR A 362 13.72 -14.70 -10.57
CA TYR A 362 13.55 -15.06 -9.16
C TYR A 362 14.13 -16.45 -8.88
N PRO A 363 14.73 -16.67 -7.69
CA PRO A 363 15.25 -17.99 -7.29
C PRO A 363 14.14 -18.98 -6.96
N VAL A 364 12.92 -18.50 -6.73
CA VAL A 364 11.70 -19.28 -6.47
C VAL A 364 10.65 -18.98 -7.54
N GLY A 365 9.69 -19.91 -7.69
CA GLY A 365 8.58 -19.79 -8.64
C GLY A 365 7.89 -21.15 -8.77
N TYR A 366 6.64 -21.18 -9.23
CA TYR A 366 5.84 -22.39 -9.23
C TYR A 366 6.53 -23.57 -9.93
N ASN A 367 7.03 -24.51 -9.12
CA ASN A 367 7.69 -25.72 -9.57
C ASN A 367 7.54 -26.84 -8.51
N PRO A 368 6.42 -27.56 -8.48
CA PRO A 368 6.19 -28.62 -7.49
C PRO A 368 7.23 -29.77 -7.52
N ALA A 369 7.88 -30.01 -8.67
CA ALA A 369 8.95 -30.99 -8.77
C ALA A 369 10.22 -30.53 -8.03
N LYS A 370 10.61 -29.25 -8.20
CA LYS A 370 11.70 -28.63 -7.47
C LYS A 370 11.39 -28.56 -5.96
N ALA A 371 10.14 -28.24 -5.58
CA ALA A 371 9.70 -28.25 -4.20
C ALA A 371 9.96 -29.61 -3.52
N ARG A 372 9.52 -30.70 -4.16
CA ARG A 372 9.80 -32.06 -3.66
C ARG A 372 11.29 -32.39 -3.57
N ALA A 373 12.07 -31.97 -4.57
CA ALA A 373 13.53 -32.19 -4.57
C ALA A 373 14.22 -31.43 -3.42
N LEU A 374 13.80 -30.20 -3.12
CA LEU A 374 14.30 -29.42 -1.98
C LEU A 374 13.96 -30.08 -0.65
N LEU A 375 12.75 -30.60 -0.46
CA LEU A 375 12.36 -31.35 0.72
C LEU A 375 13.19 -32.63 0.88
N ALA A 376 13.40 -33.37 -0.22
CA ALA A 376 14.27 -34.56 -0.19
C ALA A 376 15.73 -34.19 0.16
N ALA A 377 16.28 -33.11 -0.42
CA ALA A 377 17.61 -32.61 -0.12
C ALA A 377 17.73 -32.13 1.35
N ALA A 378 16.63 -31.65 1.95
CA ALA A 378 16.56 -31.32 3.37
C ALA A 378 16.44 -32.56 4.28
N GLY A 379 16.36 -33.78 3.70
CA GLY A 379 16.31 -35.06 4.41
C GLY A 379 14.90 -35.53 4.77
N TYR A 380 13.87 -35.01 4.10
CA TYR A 380 12.47 -35.44 4.25
C TYR A 380 12.14 -36.54 3.23
N ALA A 381 11.35 -37.52 3.66
CA ALA A 381 10.81 -38.58 2.82
C ALA A 381 9.29 -38.71 3.03
N PRO A 382 8.52 -39.12 2.02
CA PRO A 382 7.08 -39.30 2.15
C PRO A 382 6.75 -40.42 3.12
N GLY A 383 5.84 -40.18 4.05
CA GLY A 383 5.24 -41.19 4.90
C GLY A 383 4.16 -41.99 4.18
N VAL A 384 3.53 -42.94 4.89
CA VAL A 384 2.44 -43.77 4.35
C VAL A 384 1.18 -42.95 3.98
N ASP A 385 1.02 -41.77 4.59
CA ASP A 385 -0.04 -40.79 4.33
C ASP A 385 0.36 -39.76 3.26
N GLY A 386 1.52 -39.94 2.62
CA GLY A 386 2.07 -39.04 1.62
C GLY A 386 2.68 -37.75 2.21
N ILE A 387 2.65 -37.55 3.54
CA ILE A 387 3.24 -36.35 4.18
C ILE A 387 4.73 -36.55 4.41
N MET A 388 5.50 -35.56 4.04
CA MET A 388 6.95 -35.50 4.23
C MET A 388 7.34 -35.52 5.69
N ARG A 389 8.32 -36.37 6.04
CA ARG A 389 8.81 -36.61 7.41
C ARG A 389 10.32 -36.69 7.48
N LYS A 390 10.88 -36.23 8.60
CA LYS A 390 12.28 -36.39 8.95
C LYS A 390 12.39 -36.75 10.44
N GLY A 391 13.03 -37.86 10.76
CA GLY A 391 13.15 -38.31 12.16
C GLY A 391 11.78 -38.50 12.86
N GLY A 392 10.76 -38.97 12.12
CA GLY A 392 9.38 -39.11 12.62
C GLY A 392 8.53 -37.84 12.64
N GLN A 393 9.12 -36.65 12.55
CA GLN A 393 8.41 -35.37 12.52
C GLN A 393 7.84 -35.11 11.12
N LYS A 394 6.53 -34.84 11.04
CA LYS A 394 5.85 -34.40 9.83
C LYS A 394 6.11 -32.92 9.56
N ILE A 395 6.09 -32.52 8.28
CA ILE A 395 5.88 -31.13 7.93
C ILE A 395 4.36 -30.89 7.96
N SER A 396 3.90 -30.32 9.06
CA SER A 396 2.47 -30.06 9.28
C SER A 396 2.31 -28.84 10.16
N PHE A 397 1.46 -27.89 9.75
CA PHE A 397 1.21 -26.65 10.49
C PHE A 397 -0.21 -26.13 10.31
N THR A 398 -0.62 -25.24 11.21
CA THR A 398 -1.85 -24.45 11.10
C THR A 398 -1.51 -23.10 10.53
N LEU A 399 -2.20 -22.72 9.44
CA LEU A 399 -2.20 -21.37 8.88
C LEU A 399 -3.37 -20.59 9.47
N GLU A 400 -3.08 -19.53 10.21
CA GLU A 400 -4.09 -18.60 10.70
C GLU A 400 -4.34 -17.52 9.65
N ILE A 401 -5.60 -17.20 9.43
CA ILE A 401 -6.05 -16.16 8.51
C ILE A 401 -7.06 -15.25 9.20
N PRO A 402 -7.16 -13.98 8.83
CA PRO A 402 -8.21 -13.11 9.34
C PRO A 402 -9.60 -13.65 9.01
N ALA A 403 -10.47 -13.65 10.02
CA ALA A 403 -11.85 -14.05 9.84
C ALA A 403 -12.62 -13.04 8.97
N GLY A 404 -13.55 -13.53 8.15
CA GLY A 404 -14.46 -12.69 7.37
C GLY A 404 -13.83 -12.05 6.13
N GLN A 405 -12.67 -12.51 5.68
CA GLN A 405 -11.98 -12.01 4.48
C GLN A 405 -11.97 -13.06 3.36
N PRO A 406 -12.93 -13.02 2.42
CA PRO A 406 -13.11 -14.05 1.39
C PRO A 406 -11.85 -14.32 0.57
N LEU A 407 -11.17 -13.27 0.09
CA LEU A 407 -9.94 -13.42 -0.69
C LEU A 407 -8.87 -14.27 0.05
N ARG A 408 -8.64 -13.99 1.33
CA ARG A 408 -7.65 -14.74 2.12
C ARG A 408 -8.07 -16.17 2.43
N ILE A 409 -9.37 -16.43 2.52
CA ILE A 409 -9.92 -17.78 2.67
C ILE A 409 -9.63 -18.58 1.39
N GLU A 410 -9.97 -18.04 0.23
CA GLU A 410 -9.73 -18.69 -1.07
C GLU A 410 -8.24 -18.88 -1.36
N MET A 411 -7.41 -17.88 -1.06
CA MET A 411 -5.94 -18.02 -1.15
C MET A 411 -5.44 -19.17 -0.28
N ALA A 412 -5.88 -19.25 0.98
CA ALA A 412 -5.45 -20.27 1.91
C ALA A 412 -5.87 -21.68 1.45
N GLU A 413 -7.06 -21.84 0.87
CA GLU A 413 -7.54 -23.12 0.33
C GLU A 413 -6.71 -23.58 -0.86
N LEU A 414 -6.37 -22.68 -1.78
CA LEU A 414 -5.49 -22.97 -2.92
C LEU A 414 -4.07 -23.34 -2.45
N ILE A 415 -3.52 -22.59 -1.49
CA ILE A 415 -2.22 -22.90 -0.88
C ILE A 415 -2.24 -24.25 -0.18
N GLN A 416 -3.33 -24.60 0.52
CA GLN A 416 -3.48 -25.90 1.17
C GLN A 416 -3.43 -27.05 0.15
N GLN A 417 -4.12 -26.91 -0.97
CA GLN A 417 -4.13 -27.89 -2.05
C GLN A 417 -2.72 -28.07 -2.64
N ASP A 418 -2.04 -26.97 -2.95
CA ASP A 418 -0.71 -26.97 -3.54
C ASP A 418 0.34 -27.60 -2.60
N LEU A 419 0.32 -27.24 -1.33
CA LEU A 419 1.21 -27.80 -0.33
C LEU A 419 0.97 -29.30 -0.10
N ARG A 420 -0.29 -29.71 -0.12
CA ARG A 420 -0.65 -31.14 -0.04
C ARG A 420 -0.07 -31.95 -1.19
N ALA A 421 -0.06 -31.40 -2.40
CA ALA A 421 0.49 -32.05 -3.60
C ALA A 421 1.99 -32.32 -3.51
N VAL A 422 2.73 -31.57 -2.69
CA VAL A 422 4.16 -31.80 -2.42
C VAL A 422 4.44 -32.49 -1.09
N GLY A 423 3.39 -32.93 -0.37
CA GLY A 423 3.49 -33.69 0.88
C GLY A 423 3.63 -32.83 2.13
N ILE A 424 3.19 -31.60 2.12
CA ILE A 424 3.08 -30.72 3.28
C ILE A 424 1.62 -30.68 3.73
N ALA A 425 1.37 -30.91 5.03
CA ALA A 425 0.03 -30.81 5.60
C ALA A 425 -0.20 -29.43 6.20
N MET A 426 -1.26 -28.75 5.80
CA MET A 426 -1.65 -27.46 6.33
C MET A 426 -3.12 -27.50 6.77
N GLN A 427 -3.42 -26.94 7.93
CA GLN A 427 -4.79 -26.71 8.39
C GLN A 427 -5.07 -25.21 8.39
N ILE A 428 -6.28 -24.81 8.02
CA ILE A 428 -6.68 -23.41 8.00
C ILE A 428 -7.47 -23.11 9.27
N ARG A 429 -7.16 -21.98 9.92
CA ARG A 429 -7.86 -21.48 11.09
C ARG A 429 -8.17 -19.99 10.92
N GLN A 430 -9.44 -19.64 10.92
CA GLN A 430 -9.86 -18.24 10.94
C GLN A 430 -9.78 -17.68 12.36
N VAL A 431 -9.18 -16.49 12.51
CA VAL A 431 -8.98 -15.80 13.79
C VAL A 431 -9.40 -14.35 13.62
N GLU A 432 -10.01 -13.76 14.65
CA GLU A 432 -10.28 -12.31 14.65
C GLU A 432 -8.96 -11.54 14.51
N PHE A 433 -8.97 -10.51 13.66
CA PHE A 433 -7.75 -9.87 13.17
C PHE A 433 -6.87 -9.28 14.30
N ASN A 434 -7.46 -8.49 15.20
CA ASN A 434 -6.71 -7.88 16.30
C ASN A 434 -6.17 -8.91 17.29
N LYS A 435 -6.93 -9.99 17.51
CA LYS A 435 -6.47 -11.13 18.32
C LYS A 435 -5.28 -11.81 17.66
N MET A 436 -5.33 -12.03 16.35
CA MET A 436 -4.24 -12.65 15.60
C MET A 436 -2.96 -11.80 15.68
N LEU A 437 -3.06 -10.47 15.47
CA LEU A 437 -1.93 -9.56 15.62
C LEU A 437 -1.38 -9.54 17.04
N SER A 438 -2.25 -9.52 18.06
CA SER A 438 -1.82 -9.57 19.46
C SER A 438 -1.07 -10.87 19.79
N GLN A 439 -1.56 -12.01 19.30
CA GLN A 439 -0.86 -13.30 19.45
C GLN A 439 0.47 -13.30 18.74
N MET A 440 0.55 -12.76 17.52
CA MET A 440 1.78 -12.68 16.74
C MET A 440 2.89 -11.93 17.52
N VAL A 441 2.54 -10.82 18.16
CA VAL A 441 3.50 -9.96 18.90
C VAL A 441 3.83 -10.51 20.29
N HIS A 442 2.81 -10.95 21.05
CA HIS A 442 2.96 -11.23 22.48
C HIS A 442 3.05 -12.71 22.84
N GLU A 443 2.67 -13.61 21.93
CA GLU A 443 2.59 -15.05 22.20
C GLU A 443 3.33 -15.86 21.12
N PRO A 444 4.69 -15.75 21.02
CA PRO A 444 5.48 -16.29 19.90
C PRO A 444 5.36 -17.81 19.70
N HIS A 445 4.81 -18.55 20.66
CA HIS A 445 4.61 -20.00 20.55
C HIS A 445 3.14 -20.42 20.37
N ALA A 446 2.20 -19.46 20.30
CA ALA A 446 0.78 -19.72 20.16
C ALA A 446 0.35 -20.02 18.72
N TRP A 447 1.09 -19.51 17.73
CA TRP A 447 0.79 -19.63 16.31
C TRP A 447 1.92 -20.36 15.54
N GLU A 448 1.62 -20.91 14.38
CA GLU A 448 2.54 -21.70 13.56
C GLU A 448 2.85 -21.04 12.20
N ALA A 449 1.84 -20.50 11.53
CA ALA A 449 1.96 -19.65 10.37
C ALA A 449 0.77 -18.69 10.30
N ILE A 450 0.95 -17.52 9.67
CA ILE A 450 -0.08 -16.49 9.51
C ILE A 450 -0.10 -16.05 8.04
N LEU A 451 -1.28 -15.79 7.48
CA LEU A 451 -1.48 -15.16 6.17
C LEU A 451 -2.06 -13.77 6.37
N VAL A 452 -1.29 -12.75 6.01
CA VAL A 452 -1.69 -11.33 6.09
C VAL A 452 -1.21 -10.57 4.87
N GLY A 453 -1.60 -9.29 4.75
CA GLY A 453 -0.99 -8.33 3.84
C GLY A 453 -0.11 -7.37 4.63
N GLU A 454 0.96 -6.89 4.00
CA GLU A 454 1.89 -5.92 4.56
C GLU A 454 2.08 -4.74 3.60
N ASN A 455 1.92 -3.51 4.14
CA ASN A 455 2.18 -2.29 3.39
C ASN A 455 3.64 -1.86 3.55
N LEU A 456 4.22 -1.37 2.48
CA LEU A 456 5.62 -1.00 2.45
C LEU A 456 5.83 0.51 2.60
N ALA A 457 6.94 0.87 3.25
CA ALA A 457 7.45 2.23 3.21
C ALA A 457 7.87 2.63 1.78
N ALA A 458 7.92 3.92 1.51
CA ALA A 458 8.25 4.45 0.19
C ALA A 458 9.63 4.02 -0.30
N TYR A 459 10.61 3.85 0.59
CA TYR A 459 11.88 3.16 0.29
C TYR A 459 11.84 1.78 0.96
N PRO A 460 11.79 0.68 0.19
CA PRO A 460 11.50 -0.67 0.71
C PRO A 460 12.75 -1.39 1.23
N SER A 461 13.39 -0.85 2.25
CA SER A 461 14.65 -1.36 2.81
C SER A 461 14.54 -2.67 3.58
N GLY A 462 13.33 -3.03 4.06
CA GLY A 462 13.10 -4.23 4.88
C GLY A 462 13.66 -4.17 6.30
N GLU A 463 14.04 -2.99 6.76
CA GLU A 463 14.67 -2.77 8.08
C GLU A 463 13.78 -3.17 9.25
N ASP A 464 12.48 -3.01 9.11
CA ASP A 464 11.52 -3.32 10.17
C ASP A 464 11.19 -4.82 10.24
N MET A 465 11.27 -5.52 9.10
CA MET A 465 10.73 -6.88 8.93
C MET A 465 11.80 -7.97 8.95
N PHE A 466 12.96 -7.74 8.32
CA PHE A 466 13.90 -8.82 8.03
C PHE A 466 15.22 -8.71 8.78
N VAL A 467 15.46 -7.63 9.52
CA VAL A 467 16.60 -7.51 10.42
C VAL A 467 16.32 -8.28 11.71
N THR A 468 17.34 -8.90 12.26
CA THR A 468 17.28 -9.57 13.57
C THR A 468 16.80 -8.60 14.64
N GLY A 469 15.62 -8.87 15.22
CA GLY A 469 14.98 -8.02 16.22
C GLY A 469 14.33 -6.75 15.64
N GLY A 470 14.09 -6.70 14.33
CA GLY A 470 13.29 -5.65 13.70
C GLY A 470 11.89 -5.56 14.30
N TYR A 471 11.28 -4.38 14.27
CA TYR A 471 10.01 -4.10 14.94
C TYR A 471 8.86 -5.00 14.46
N LEU A 472 8.82 -5.30 13.16
CA LEU A 472 7.82 -6.20 12.54
C LEU A 472 8.32 -7.64 12.39
N ASN A 473 9.55 -7.94 12.82
CA ASN A 473 10.10 -9.30 12.78
C ASN A 473 9.53 -10.16 13.91
N ASN A 474 8.26 -10.53 13.80
CA ASN A 474 7.55 -11.31 14.81
C ASN A 474 7.73 -12.84 14.64
N ASN A 475 8.29 -13.28 13.51
CA ASN A 475 8.45 -14.70 13.21
C ASN A 475 9.77 -15.33 13.70
N GLY A 476 10.67 -14.50 14.27
CA GLY A 476 11.96 -14.95 14.79
C GLY A 476 13.02 -15.21 13.71
N TYR A 477 12.87 -14.62 12.52
CA TYR A 477 13.90 -14.67 11.48
C TYR A 477 15.17 -13.95 11.96
N SER A 478 16.33 -14.59 11.77
CA SER A 478 17.63 -14.02 12.13
C SER A 478 18.69 -14.55 11.18
N ASP A 479 19.32 -13.64 10.44
CA ASP A 479 20.38 -13.95 9.48
C ASP A 479 21.36 -12.78 9.38
N LYS A 480 22.60 -13.00 9.77
CA LYS A 480 23.65 -11.96 9.78
C LYS A 480 23.91 -11.35 8.40
N LYS A 481 23.74 -12.14 7.33
CA LYS A 481 23.93 -11.61 5.97
C LYS A 481 22.76 -10.73 5.58
N MET A 482 21.54 -11.10 5.95
CA MET A 482 20.36 -10.25 5.77
C MET A 482 20.53 -8.93 6.52
N ASP A 483 20.92 -9.00 7.82
CA ASP A 483 21.18 -7.81 8.63
C ASP A 483 22.19 -6.87 7.96
N ALA A 484 23.30 -7.42 7.45
CA ALA A 484 24.33 -6.64 6.77
C ALA A 484 23.82 -6.01 5.47
N LEU A 485 23.05 -6.74 4.64
CA LEU A 485 22.54 -6.23 3.37
C LEU A 485 21.46 -5.16 3.57
N VAL A 486 20.59 -5.33 4.56
CA VAL A 486 19.60 -4.30 4.94
C VAL A 486 20.32 -3.06 5.46
N THR A 487 21.30 -3.21 6.36
CA THR A 487 22.14 -2.09 6.82
C THR A 487 22.83 -1.39 5.64
N GLN A 488 23.36 -2.14 4.69
CA GLN A 488 23.97 -1.56 3.49
C GLN A 488 22.95 -0.75 2.67
N SER A 489 21.69 -1.21 2.56
CA SER A 489 20.65 -0.48 1.82
C SER A 489 20.26 0.84 2.49
N THR A 490 20.36 0.93 3.81
CA THR A 490 20.03 2.13 4.59
C THR A 490 21.22 3.07 4.82
N ASP A 491 22.45 2.56 4.81
CA ASP A 491 23.64 3.35 5.14
C ASP A 491 24.42 3.82 3.90
N GLU A 492 24.46 3.00 2.82
CA GLU A 492 25.22 3.32 1.64
C GLU A 492 24.38 4.03 0.56
N PRO A 493 24.90 5.12 -0.05
CA PRO A 493 24.20 5.82 -1.12
C PRO A 493 23.89 4.95 -2.34
N GLY A 494 22.75 5.21 -2.98
CA GLY A 494 22.29 4.53 -4.19
C GLY A 494 21.57 3.22 -3.91
N LEU A 495 21.33 2.42 -4.95
CA LEU A 495 20.42 1.27 -4.91
C LEU A 495 21.14 -0.09 -4.85
N ALA A 496 22.48 -0.13 -4.85
CA ALA A 496 23.22 -1.39 -4.90
C ALA A 496 22.93 -2.28 -3.67
N GLY A 497 22.94 -1.70 -2.46
CA GLY A 497 22.59 -2.39 -1.22
C GLY A 497 21.14 -2.89 -1.22
N LEU A 498 20.21 -2.04 -1.67
CA LEU A 498 18.80 -2.38 -1.81
C LEU A 498 18.58 -3.57 -2.77
N TYR A 499 19.24 -3.58 -3.91
CA TYR A 499 19.13 -4.68 -4.88
C TYR A 499 19.71 -5.99 -4.34
N ALA A 500 20.87 -5.91 -3.68
CA ALA A 500 21.49 -7.09 -3.08
C ALA A 500 20.63 -7.68 -1.95
N TYR A 501 20.00 -6.83 -1.14
CA TYR A 501 19.01 -7.24 -0.14
C TYR A 501 17.82 -7.95 -0.79
N GLN A 502 17.20 -7.37 -1.82
CA GLN A 502 16.04 -7.93 -2.51
C GLN A 502 16.33 -9.32 -3.07
N ASP A 503 17.44 -9.46 -3.81
CA ASP A 503 17.83 -10.73 -4.42
C ASP A 503 18.11 -11.80 -3.34
N TYR A 504 18.70 -11.40 -2.21
CA TYR A 504 18.95 -12.30 -1.10
C TYR A 504 17.67 -12.68 -0.35
N ALA A 505 16.79 -11.73 -0.07
CA ALA A 505 15.50 -11.98 0.60
C ALA A 505 14.61 -12.91 -0.24
N SER A 506 14.57 -12.67 -1.57
CA SER A 506 13.87 -13.56 -2.50
C SER A 506 14.43 -15.00 -2.47
N ALA A 507 15.74 -15.18 -2.27
CA ALA A 507 16.34 -16.51 -2.12
C ALA A 507 16.10 -17.12 -0.74
N GLN A 508 16.08 -16.33 0.32
CA GLN A 508 15.93 -16.82 1.70
C GLN A 508 14.48 -17.08 2.10
N GLN A 509 13.53 -16.42 1.46
CA GLN A 509 12.10 -16.51 1.80
C GLN A 509 11.87 -16.37 3.32
N PRO A 510 12.25 -15.25 3.95
CA PRO A 510 12.02 -15.04 5.39
C PRO A 510 10.52 -15.06 5.72
N VAL A 511 9.71 -14.61 4.79
CA VAL A 511 8.29 -14.86 4.60
C VAL A 511 8.09 -15.45 3.20
N ILE A 512 6.98 -16.10 2.93
CA ILE A 512 6.63 -16.55 1.58
C ILE A 512 5.81 -15.44 0.93
N PHE A 513 6.42 -14.75 -0.04
CA PHE A 513 5.76 -13.68 -0.79
C PHE A 513 4.64 -14.25 -1.67
N LEU A 514 3.50 -13.58 -1.69
CA LEU A 514 2.29 -14.02 -2.36
C LEU A 514 1.76 -12.89 -3.25
N PRO A 515 0.89 -13.21 -4.24
CA PRO A 515 0.36 -12.23 -5.17
C PRO A 515 -0.32 -11.07 -4.47
N ASN A 516 -0.21 -9.88 -5.05
CA ASN A 516 -0.92 -8.68 -4.62
C ASN A 516 -2.09 -8.37 -5.56
N GLU A 517 -3.27 -8.07 -5.00
CA GLU A 517 -4.45 -7.71 -5.76
C GLU A 517 -4.43 -6.26 -6.24
N GLN A 518 -5.04 -6.01 -7.39
CA GLN A 518 -5.36 -4.69 -7.87
C GLN A 518 -6.59 -4.14 -7.12
N TYR A 519 -6.70 -2.81 -7.01
CA TYR A 519 -7.92 -2.21 -6.49
C TYR A 519 -9.04 -2.31 -7.52
N SER A 520 -10.19 -2.83 -7.11
CA SER A 520 -11.41 -2.80 -7.89
C SER A 520 -12.44 -1.96 -7.17
N LEU A 521 -12.90 -0.91 -7.83
CA LEU A 521 -13.86 0.05 -7.29
C LEU A 521 -15.09 0.10 -8.17
N LEU A 522 -16.25 0.30 -7.56
CA LEU A 522 -17.47 0.72 -8.21
C LEU A 522 -17.63 2.23 -8.01
N VAL A 523 -17.77 2.96 -9.09
CA VAL A 523 -17.77 4.44 -9.08
C VAL A 523 -19.02 4.96 -9.77
N ARG A 524 -19.71 5.91 -9.17
CA ARG A 524 -20.87 6.61 -9.76
C ARG A 524 -20.45 7.34 -11.05
N ASN A 525 -21.24 7.19 -12.10
CA ASN A 525 -21.03 7.96 -13.33
C ASN A 525 -21.09 9.46 -13.05
N GLY A 526 -20.19 10.21 -13.66
CA GLY A 526 -20.04 11.64 -13.45
C GLY A 526 -19.10 12.04 -12.30
N LEU A 527 -18.62 11.10 -11.47
CA LEU A 527 -17.47 11.31 -10.58
C LEU A 527 -16.18 10.91 -11.33
N HIS A 528 -15.21 11.82 -11.34
CA HIS A 528 -13.95 11.68 -12.06
C HIS A 528 -12.75 11.92 -11.16
N GLY A 529 -11.55 11.58 -11.66
CA GLY A 529 -10.28 11.79 -10.95
C GLY A 529 -9.99 10.74 -9.85
N VAL A 530 -10.78 9.68 -9.79
CA VAL A 530 -10.64 8.60 -8.78
C VAL A 530 -9.31 7.85 -8.93
N ASP A 531 -8.81 7.73 -10.17
CA ASP A 531 -7.52 7.12 -10.49
C ASP A 531 -6.31 7.89 -9.95
N ASP A 532 -6.44 9.20 -9.75
CA ASP A 532 -5.43 10.05 -9.14
C ASP A 532 -5.73 10.40 -7.66
N PHE A 533 -6.93 10.07 -7.19
CA PHE A 533 -7.34 10.29 -5.80
C PHE A 533 -6.63 9.33 -4.84
N ILE A 534 -6.54 8.05 -5.19
CA ILE A 534 -5.90 7.02 -4.35
C ILE A 534 -4.42 6.90 -4.71
N ASN A 535 -3.55 7.17 -3.75
CA ASN A 535 -2.12 6.90 -3.87
C ASN A 535 -1.84 5.50 -3.32
N PRO A 536 -1.17 4.60 -4.06
CA PRO A 536 -0.79 3.26 -3.59
C PRO A 536 0.04 3.22 -2.30
N LEU A 537 0.66 4.35 -1.92
CA LEU A 537 1.35 4.53 -0.63
C LEU A 537 0.40 4.93 0.53
N GLY A 538 -0.92 4.79 0.36
CA GLY A 538 -1.92 4.97 1.41
C GLY A 538 -2.44 6.39 1.61
N GLY A 539 -2.05 7.36 0.78
CA GLY A 539 -2.56 8.74 0.87
C GLY A 539 -3.74 8.99 -0.07
N TRP A 540 -4.60 9.94 0.27
CA TRP A 540 -5.69 10.41 -0.58
C TRP A 540 -5.48 11.85 -1.06
N ALA A 541 -5.84 12.12 -2.32
CA ALA A 541 -5.72 13.41 -2.99
C ALA A 541 -7.12 13.97 -3.34
N PRO A 542 -7.89 14.47 -2.36
CA PRO A 542 -9.29 14.85 -2.57
C PRO A 542 -9.47 15.97 -3.60
N GLU A 543 -8.45 16.79 -3.85
CA GLU A 543 -8.42 17.81 -4.88
C GLU A 543 -8.45 17.25 -6.32
N LYS A 544 -8.30 15.94 -6.49
CA LYS A 544 -8.41 15.26 -7.78
C LYS A 544 -9.85 14.92 -8.15
N LEU A 545 -10.73 14.81 -7.15
CA LEU A 545 -12.13 14.45 -7.37
C LEU A 545 -12.92 15.64 -7.92
N TYR A 546 -13.62 15.43 -9.02
CA TYR A 546 -14.53 16.42 -9.61
C TYR A 546 -15.71 15.74 -10.30
N CYS A 547 -16.79 16.49 -10.50
CA CYS A 547 -17.97 15.98 -11.18
C CYS A 547 -18.14 16.64 -12.55
N THR A 548 -18.72 15.90 -13.49
CA THR A 548 -19.30 16.50 -14.68
C THR A 548 -20.79 16.69 -14.45
N ALA A 549 -21.34 17.80 -14.95
CA ALA A 549 -22.78 17.96 -14.93
C ALA A 549 -23.44 16.76 -15.60
N PRO A 550 -24.57 16.24 -15.08
CA PRO A 550 -25.32 15.22 -15.78
C PRO A 550 -25.63 15.74 -17.20
N ALA A 551 -25.39 14.88 -18.19
CA ALA A 551 -25.76 15.22 -19.56
C ALA A 551 -27.24 15.62 -19.57
N PRO A 552 -27.61 16.75 -20.24
CA PRO A 552 -28.97 17.28 -20.24
C PRO A 552 -29.98 16.29 -20.81
#